data_e58a5012c219e32b040fd8d013457607
#
_entry.id   e58a5012c219e32b040fd8d013457607
#
_cell.length_a   1.000
_cell.length_b   1.000
_cell.length_c   1.000
_cell.angle_alpha   90.00
_cell.angle_beta   90.00
_cell.angle_gamma   90.00
#
_symmetry.space_group_name_H-M   'P 1'
#
loop_
_entity.id
_entity.type
_entity.pdbx_description
1 polymer ?
#
loop_
_entity_poly.entity_id
_entity_poly.type
_entity_poly.pdbx_seq_one_letter_code
_entity_poly.pdbx_strand_id
1 'polypeptide(L)'
;MSTLSYHEQKDKENIIRLRGLIRDLPGFCADFFRGIEPRTSSRTRIAYAYDLHIFFDFLHKENPALKQIAITDLSLDLLDQLSVTDFEEYMEYLKYRFNDKNQEIMNKERGIMRKISSLKSFYNYFYRNERIKNNPAALVQLPKLHEKEIIRLDIDEVALLLDEVEQGEKLTDKQKSYHQKTKVRDLALLTLLLGTGI
;
A
#
# COMPACT_ATOMS: atom_id res chain seq x y z
N MET A 1 25.00 17.32 -20.86
CA MET A 1 24.21 16.94 -19.67
C MET A 1 23.61 15.58 -19.95
N SER A 2 23.98 14.54 -19.21
CA SER A 2 23.41 13.21 -19.39
C SER A 2 21.93 13.24 -18.97
N THR A 3 21.04 12.92 -19.89
CA THR A 3 19.63 12.75 -19.61
C THR A 3 19.47 11.51 -18.73
N LEU A 4 18.92 11.69 -17.51
CA LEU A 4 18.62 10.58 -16.62
C LEU A 4 17.69 9.59 -17.34
N SER A 5 17.91 8.30 -17.12
CA SER A 5 17.00 7.26 -17.59
C SER A 5 15.61 7.43 -16.93
N TYR A 6 14.57 6.85 -17.54
CA TYR A 6 13.21 6.88 -16.99
C TYR A 6 13.15 6.38 -15.53
N HIS A 7 13.90 5.33 -15.22
CA HIS A 7 13.93 4.76 -13.85
C HIS A 7 14.59 5.72 -12.85
N GLU A 8 15.70 6.35 -13.21
CA GLU A 8 16.37 7.34 -12.36
C GLU A 8 15.51 8.59 -12.12
N GLN A 9 14.77 9.03 -13.14
CA GLN A 9 13.82 10.13 -13.00
C GLN A 9 12.70 9.76 -12.01
N LYS A 10 12.12 8.55 -12.14
CA LYS A 10 11.10 8.05 -11.23
C LYS A 10 11.59 7.88 -9.80
N ASP A 11 12.80 7.41 -9.61
CA ASP A 11 13.38 7.30 -8.27
C ASP A 11 13.63 8.67 -7.66
N LYS A 12 14.10 9.65 -8.43
CA LYS A 12 14.25 11.03 -7.96
C LYS A 12 12.90 11.63 -7.53
N GLU A 13 11.85 11.48 -8.34
CA GLU A 13 10.49 11.93 -7.99
C GLU A 13 10.01 11.27 -6.70
N ASN A 14 10.20 9.96 -6.57
CA ASN A 14 9.82 9.20 -5.39
C ASN A 14 10.57 9.66 -4.14
N ILE A 15 11.86 9.94 -4.24
CA ILE A 15 12.67 10.45 -3.11
C ILE A 15 12.17 11.83 -2.67
N ILE A 16 11.88 12.72 -3.61
CA ILE A 16 11.34 14.06 -3.29
C ILE A 16 9.98 13.92 -2.59
N ARG A 17 9.09 13.07 -3.13
CA ARG A 17 7.78 12.80 -2.54
C ARG A 17 7.89 12.23 -1.13
N LEU A 18 8.78 11.24 -0.94
CA LEU A 18 9.02 10.63 0.37
C LEU A 18 9.50 11.65 1.40
N ARG A 19 10.45 12.52 1.03
CA ARG A 19 10.93 13.59 1.91
C ARG A 19 9.82 14.55 2.33
N GLY A 20 8.88 14.86 1.43
CA GLY A 20 7.68 15.62 1.76
C GLY A 20 6.83 14.90 2.82
N LEU A 21 6.49 13.63 2.58
CA LEU A 21 5.70 12.84 3.50
C LEU A 21 6.34 12.71 4.90
N ILE A 22 7.66 12.51 4.98
CA ILE A 22 8.35 12.37 6.26
C ILE A 22 8.28 13.64 7.12
N ARG A 23 8.19 14.83 6.52
CA ARG A 23 8.12 16.10 7.27
C ARG A 23 6.86 16.24 8.12
N ASP A 24 5.78 15.62 7.70
CA ASP A 24 4.48 15.67 8.37
C ASP A 24 4.31 14.51 9.39
N LEU A 25 5.33 13.69 9.58
CA LEU A 25 5.40 12.59 10.55
C LEU A 25 6.21 12.99 11.77
N PRO A 26 6.09 12.28 12.92
CA PRO A 26 6.95 12.47 14.08
C PRO A 26 8.42 12.40 13.69
N GLY A 27 9.26 13.26 14.29
CA GLY A 27 10.67 13.42 13.90
C GLY A 27 11.48 12.13 13.90
N PHE A 28 11.18 11.19 14.81
CA PHE A 28 11.85 9.89 14.87
C PHE A 28 11.57 8.97 13.67
N CYS A 29 10.48 9.21 12.91
CA CYS A 29 10.19 8.44 11.70
C CYS A 29 11.30 8.57 10.65
N ALA A 30 12.01 9.69 10.60
CA ALA A 30 13.11 9.89 9.67
C ALA A 30 14.23 8.85 9.87
N ASP A 31 14.49 8.42 11.11
CA ASP A 31 15.49 7.39 11.43
C ASP A 31 15.09 6.04 10.86
N PHE A 32 13.80 5.68 10.98
CA PHE A 32 13.26 4.46 10.39
C PHE A 32 13.45 4.45 8.85
N PHE A 33 13.05 5.51 8.16
CA PHE A 33 13.18 5.57 6.70
C PHE A 33 14.63 5.52 6.22
N ARG A 34 15.56 6.11 6.98
CA ARG A 34 17.00 6.01 6.72
C ARG A 34 17.48 4.58 6.94
N GLY A 35 17.04 3.94 8.01
CA GLY A 35 17.48 2.58 8.37
C GLY A 35 17.00 1.50 7.41
N ILE A 36 15.82 1.67 6.78
CA ILE A 36 15.29 0.69 5.83
C ILE A 36 15.69 0.96 4.36
N GLU A 37 16.31 2.12 4.09
CA GLU A 37 16.66 2.53 2.71
C GLU A 37 17.47 1.49 1.95
N PRO A 38 18.53 0.87 2.52
CA PRO A 38 19.37 -0.07 1.78
C PRO A 38 18.64 -1.37 1.35
N ARG A 39 17.48 -1.65 1.94
CA ARG A 39 16.75 -2.92 1.76
C ARG A 39 15.38 -2.76 1.14
N THR A 40 14.97 -1.53 0.81
CA THR A 40 13.63 -1.25 0.33
C THR A 40 13.63 -0.33 -0.87
N SER A 41 12.70 -0.56 -1.81
CA SER A 41 12.51 0.35 -2.93
C SER A 41 11.91 1.69 -2.47
N SER A 42 12.13 2.75 -3.26
CA SER A 42 11.54 4.07 -3.03
C SER A 42 9.99 4.00 -2.95
N ARG A 43 9.36 3.15 -3.76
CA ARG A 43 7.90 2.92 -3.74
C ARG A 43 7.43 2.27 -2.44
N THR A 44 8.17 1.30 -1.92
CA THR A 44 7.86 0.65 -0.64
C THR A 44 7.92 1.66 0.50
N ARG A 45 8.95 2.52 0.53
CA ARG A 45 9.08 3.56 1.55
C ARG A 45 7.94 4.58 1.48
N ILE A 46 7.51 4.99 0.29
CA ILE A 46 6.34 5.86 0.12
C ILE A 46 5.07 5.19 0.67
N ALA A 47 4.86 3.90 0.37
CA ALA A 47 3.72 3.16 0.90
C ALA A 47 3.73 3.10 2.43
N TYR A 48 4.89 2.85 3.02
CA TYR A 48 5.06 2.88 4.48
C TYR A 48 4.80 4.27 5.07
N ALA A 49 5.25 5.34 4.41
CA ALA A 49 4.99 6.70 4.86
C ALA A 49 3.48 6.98 4.91
N TYR A 50 2.72 6.61 3.88
CA TYR A 50 1.26 6.75 3.90
C TYR A 50 0.59 5.91 4.99
N ASP A 51 1.07 4.68 5.22
CA ASP A 51 0.51 3.84 6.28
C ASP A 51 0.79 4.43 7.67
N LEU A 52 1.98 5.00 7.89
CA LEU A 52 2.31 5.70 9.13
C LEU A 52 1.49 6.97 9.32
N HIS A 53 1.23 7.76 8.26
CA HIS A 53 0.32 8.90 8.34
C HIS A 53 -1.06 8.47 8.85
N ILE A 54 -1.64 7.43 8.26
CA ILE A 54 -2.96 6.96 8.68
C ILE A 54 -2.94 6.50 10.15
N PHE A 55 -1.85 5.88 10.59
CA PHE A 55 -1.72 5.42 11.96
C PHE A 55 -1.59 6.57 12.96
N PHE A 56 -0.72 7.54 12.68
CA PHE A 56 -0.58 8.70 13.57
C PHE A 56 -1.81 9.62 13.56
N ASP A 57 -2.49 9.75 12.43
CA ASP A 57 -3.78 10.42 12.34
C ASP A 57 -4.84 9.73 13.20
N PHE A 58 -4.90 8.40 13.16
CA PHE A 58 -5.77 7.62 14.03
C PHE A 58 -5.48 7.88 15.50
N LEU A 59 -4.22 7.73 15.93
CA LEU A 59 -3.83 7.99 17.31
C LEU A 59 -4.17 9.41 17.76
N HIS A 60 -3.94 10.41 16.90
CA HIS A 60 -4.24 11.80 17.21
C HIS A 60 -5.75 12.06 17.32
N LYS A 61 -6.58 11.39 16.52
CA LYS A 61 -8.04 11.56 16.54
C LYS A 61 -8.71 10.82 17.69
N GLU A 62 -8.28 9.60 17.96
CA GLU A 62 -8.95 8.71 18.92
C GLU A 62 -8.39 8.81 20.34
N ASN A 63 -7.11 9.18 20.51
CA ASN A 63 -6.53 9.33 21.84
C ASN A 63 -6.65 10.79 22.35
N PRO A 64 -7.48 11.05 23.39
CA PRO A 64 -7.68 12.40 23.91
C PRO A 64 -6.40 13.09 24.40
N ALA A 65 -5.43 12.31 24.89
CA ALA A 65 -4.16 12.85 25.39
C ALA A 65 -3.26 13.41 24.27
N LEU A 66 -3.46 12.94 23.04
CA LEU A 66 -2.65 13.35 21.88
C LEU A 66 -3.27 14.50 21.08
N LYS A 67 -4.56 14.81 21.28
CA LYS A 67 -5.28 15.86 20.51
C LYS A 67 -4.67 17.26 20.61
N GLN A 68 -3.92 17.53 21.69
CA GLN A 68 -3.29 18.84 21.92
C GLN A 68 -1.85 18.91 21.42
N ILE A 69 -1.27 17.80 20.98
CA ILE A 69 0.12 17.68 20.56
C ILE A 69 0.14 17.56 19.05
N ALA A 70 0.93 18.40 18.38
CA ALA A 70 1.10 18.23 16.93
C ALA A 70 1.72 16.86 16.61
N ILE A 71 1.29 16.21 15.54
CA ILE A 71 1.80 14.88 15.15
C ILE A 71 3.34 14.89 15.03
N THR A 72 3.91 15.98 14.50
CA THR A 72 5.36 16.16 14.36
C THR A 72 6.11 16.19 15.68
N ASP A 73 5.44 16.58 16.78
CA ASP A 73 6.02 16.77 18.10
C ASP A 73 5.85 15.53 19.00
N LEU A 74 5.21 14.48 18.50
CA LEU A 74 5.09 13.22 19.22
C LEU A 74 6.46 12.62 19.49
N SER A 75 6.69 12.21 20.75
CA SER A 75 7.96 11.57 21.16
C SER A 75 7.97 10.07 20.84
N LEU A 76 9.18 9.50 20.76
CA LEU A 76 9.35 8.06 20.56
C LEU A 76 8.77 7.23 21.71
N ASP A 77 8.73 7.77 22.93
CA ASP A 77 8.20 7.11 24.13
C ASP A 77 6.72 6.72 23.98
N LEU A 78 5.99 7.39 23.08
CA LEU A 78 4.63 7.01 22.73
C LEU A 78 4.55 5.55 22.28
N LEU A 79 5.55 5.06 21.54
CA LEU A 79 5.54 3.68 21.02
C LEU A 79 5.58 2.64 22.14
N ASP A 80 6.23 2.95 23.29
CA ASP A 80 6.29 2.07 24.46
C ASP A 80 4.97 2.11 25.29
N GLN A 81 4.14 3.13 25.11
CA GLN A 81 2.88 3.29 25.82
C GLN A 81 1.73 2.55 25.11
N LEU A 82 1.87 2.26 23.82
CA LEU A 82 0.85 1.56 23.05
C LEU A 82 0.85 0.06 23.38
N SER A 83 -0.34 -0.51 23.37
CA SER A 83 -0.62 -1.92 23.65
C SER A 83 -1.12 -2.66 22.40
N VAL A 84 -1.31 -3.95 22.48
CA VAL A 84 -1.93 -4.76 21.42
C VAL A 84 -3.36 -4.27 21.12
N THR A 85 -4.10 -3.84 22.15
CA THR A 85 -5.46 -3.33 22.01
C THR A 85 -5.53 -2.10 21.11
N ASP A 86 -4.56 -1.16 21.20
CA ASP A 86 -4.52 0.01 20.33
C ASP A 86 -4.38 -0.37 18.84
N PHE A 87 -3.68 -1.46 18.54
CA PHE A 87 -3.60 -1.98 17.17
C PHE A 87 -4.88 -2.70 16.74
N GLU A 88 -5.58 -3.35 17.66
CA GLU A 88 -6.88 -3.97 17.39
C GLU A 88 -7.93 -2.90 17.07
N GLU A 89 -7.99 -1.82 17.85
CA GLU A 89 -8.80 -0.64 17.58
C GLU A 89 -8.43 0.03 16.25
N TYR A 90 -7.14 0.14 15.95
CA TYR A 90 -6.68 0.63 14.66
C TYR A 90 -7.13 -0.26 13.50
N MET A 91 -7.09 -1.60 13.65
CA MET A 91 -7.61 -2.50 12.62
C MET A 91 -9.11 -2.33 12.41
N GLU A 92 -9.87 -2.08 13.46
CA GLU A 92 -11.30 -1.78 13.37
C GLU A 92 -11.55 -0.46 12.65
N TYR A 93 -10.84 0.60 13.03
CA TYR A 93 -10.87 1.89 12.34
C TYR A 93 -10.56 1.76 10.84
N LEU A 94 -9.59 0.90 10.47
CA LEU A 94 -9.24 0.70 9.06
C LEU A 94 -10.35 0.06 8.24
N LYS A 95 -11.26 -0.72 8.83
CA LYS A 95 -12.39 -1.33 8.09
C LYS A 95 -13.26 -0.28 7.44
N TYR A 96 -13.51 0.81 8.16
CA TYR A 96 -14.33 1.93 7.68
C TYR A 96 -13.85 3.25 8.29
N ARG A 97 -13.47 4.19 7.45
CA ARG A 97 -13.01 5.51 7.87
C ARG A 97 -13.25 6.56 6.78
N PHE A 98 -13.15 7.81 7.16
CA PHE A 98 -13.12 8.92 6.22
C PHE A 98 -11.69 9.42 6.00
N ASN A 99 -11.37 9.84 4.78
CA ASN A 99 -10.13 10.56 4.50
C ASN A 99 -10.30 12.07 4.76
N ASP A 100 -9.22 12.84 4.58
CA ASP A 100 -9.22 14.29 4.78
C ASP A 100 -10.14 15.06 3.80
N LYS A 101 -10.57 14.40 2.71
CA LYS A 101 -11.54 14.93 1.75
C LYS A 101 -12.98 14.49 2.05
N ASN A 102 -13.22 13.96 3.25
CA ASN A 102 -14.50 13.41 3.69
C ASN A 102 -15.06 12.31 2.75
N GLN A 103 -14.17 11.53 2.14
CA GLN A 103 -14.55 10.39 1.31
C GLN A 103 -14.45 9.10 2.14
N GLU A 104 -15.45 8.24 1.99
CA GLU A 104 -15.47 6.93 2.64
C GLU A 104 -14.37 6.02 2.09
N ILE A 105 -13.63 5.40 3.00
CA ILE A 105 -12.60 4.41 2.68
C ILE A 105 -12.90 3.13 3.44
N MET A 106 -13.07 2.05 2.71
CA MET A 106 -13.20 0.70 3.26
C MET A 106 -11.97 -0.13 2.89
N ASN A 107 -11.34 -0.75 3.88
CA ASN A 107 -10.26 -1.70 3.62
C ASN A 107 -10.77 -3.13 3.84
N LYS A 108 -10.50 -3.99 2.86
CA LYS A 108 -10.62 -5.44 3.01
C LYS A 108 -9.39 -6.01 3.73
N GLU A 109 -9.44 -7.27 4.12
CA GLU A 109 -8.42 -7.97 4.91
C GLU A 109 -6.99 -7.74 4.38
N ARG A 110 -6.76 -7.86 3.07
CA ARG A 110 -5.44 -7.64 2.45
C ARG A 110 -4.92 -6.20 2.65
N GLY A 111 -5.84 -5.22 2.60
CA GLY A 111 -5.49 -3.81 2.83
C GLY A 111 -5.10 -3.54 4.28
N ILE A 112 -5.83 -4.15 5.23
CA ILE A 112 -5.53 -4.08 6.67
C ILE A 112 -4.19 -4.77 6.96
N MET A 113 -4.01 -6.01 6.48
CA MET A 113 -2.77 -6.76 6.66
C MET A 113 -1.53 -6.00 6.17
N ARG A 114 -1.63 -5.36 5.00
CA ARG A 114 -0.52 -4.57 4.45
C ARG A 114 -0.15 -3.42 5.39
N LYS A 115 -1.14 -2.69 5.92
CA LYS A 115 -0.91 -1.56 6.83
C LYS A 115 -0.32 -2.02 8.16
N ILE A 116 -0.84 -3.10 8.72
CA ILE A 116 -0.27 -3.68 9.95
C ILE A 116 1.15 -4.20 9.70
N SER A 117 1.45 -4.76 8.53
CA SER A 117 2.80 -5.19 8.18
C SER A 117 3.80 -4.03 8.13
N SER A 118 3.36 -2.85 7.65
CA SER A 118 4.18 -1.62 7.71
C SER A 118 4.50 -1.24 9.16
N LEU A 119 3.50 -1.29 10.05
CA LEU A 119 3.69 -1.00 11.48
C LEU A 119 4.58 -2.04 12.17
N LYS A 120 4.42 -3.34 11.85
CA LYS A 120 5.32 -4.38 12.36
C LYS A 120 6.78 -4.11 11.95
N SER A 121 7.01 -3.68 10.70
CA SER A 121 8.34 -3.30 10.24
C SER A 121 8.89 -2.08 10.99
N PHE A 122 8.04 -1.08 11.21
CA PHE A 122 8.35 0.15 11.93
C PHE A 122 8.73 -0.12 13.39
N TYR A 123 7.90 -0.82 14.14
CA TYR A 123 8.16 -1.20 15.52
C TYR A 123 9.39 -2.10 15.64
N ASN A 124 9.54 -3.07 14.75
CA ASN A 124 10.69 -3.97 14.75
C ASN A 124 12.01 -3.22 14.53
N TYR A 125 12.03 -2.16 13.72
CA TYR A 125 13.19 -1.31 13.55
C TYR A 125 13.62 -0.69 14.88
N PHE A 126 12.74 -0.03 15.60
CA PHE A 126 13.07 0.62 16.88
C PHE A 126 13.38 -0.38 17.98
N TYR A 127 12.65 -1.47 18.04
CA TYR A 127 12.87 -2.54 19.02
C TYR A 127 14.24 -3.20 18.83
N ARG A 128 14.65 -3.51 17.60
CA ARG A 128 15.96 -4.11 17.29
C ARG A 128 17.13 -3.16 17.54
N ASN A 129 16.89 -1.88 17.48
CA ASN A 129 17.88 -0.85 17.81
C ASN A 129 17.81 -0.42 19.29
N GLU A 130 17.09 -1.18 20.13
CA GLU A 130 16.96 -0.95 21.57
C GLU A 130 16.46 0.46 21.93
N ARG A 131 15.71 1.10 21.02
CA ARG A 131 15.16 2.43 21.22
C ARG A 131 13.77 2.44 21.84
N ILE A 132 13.09 1.28 21.83
CA ILE A 132 11.85 1.00 22.56
C ILE A 132 12.01 -0.32 23.31
N LYS A 133 11.27 -0.46 24.40
CA LYS A 133 11.33 -1.64 25.29
C LYS A 133 10.35 -2.73 24.87
N ASN A 134 9.22 -2.34 24.27
CA ASN A 134 8.14 -3.21 23.92
C ASN A 134 7.84 -3.18 22.41
N ASN A 135 7.38 -4.32 21.87
CA ASN A 135 6.94 -4.41 20.47
C ASN A 135 5.54 -5.05 20.39
N PRO A 136 4.49 -4.32 20.79
CA PRO A 136 3.12 -4.83 20.75
C PRO A 136 2.68 -5.17 19.31
N ALA A 137 3.17 -4.47 18.30
CA ALA A 137 2.84 -4.73 16.91
C ALA A 137 3.19 -6.17 16.49
N ALA A 138 4.26 -6.76 17.05
CA ALA A 138 4.64 -8.14 16.74
C ALA A 138 3.58 -9.16 17.18
N LEU A 139 2.86 -8.87 18.26
CA LEU A 139 1.87 -9.77 18.88
C LEU A 139 0.50 -9.70 18.19
N VAL A 140 0.26 -8.68 17.39
CA VAL A 140 -1.03 -8.47 16.71
C VAL A 140 -1.33 -9.62 15.75
N GLN A 141 -2.51 -10.21 15.90
CA GLN A 141 -3.01 -11.23 14.99
C GLN A 141 -3.59 -10.58 13.74
N LEU A 142 -3.12 -11.03 12.58
CA LEU A 142 -3.62 -10.53 11.30
C LEU A 142 -4.95 -11.19 10.94
N PRO A 143 -5.86 -10.47 10.23
CA PRO A 143 -7.08 -11.05 9.71
C PRO A 143 -6.78 -12.27 8.82
N LYS A 144 -7.61 -13.30 8.90
CA LYS A 144 -7.53 -14.42 7.96
C LYS A 144 -7.94 -13.95 6.58
N LEU A 145 -7.15 -14.31 5.57
CA LEU A 145 -7.54 -14.07 4.18
C LEU A 145 -8.60 -15.10 3.80
N HIS A 146 -9.73 -14.61 3.32
CA HIS A 146 -10.65 -15.48 2.61
C HIS A 146 -10.06 -15.74 1.22
N GLU A 147 -9.85 -17.00 0.91
CA GLU A 147 -9.45 -17.40 -0.43
C GLU A 147 -10.56 -17.01 -1.39
N LYS A 148 -10.20 -16.26 -2.42
CA LYS A 148 -11.13 -16.04 -3.52
C LYS A 148 -11.17 -17.33 -4.33
N GLU A 149 -12.38 -17.79 -4.59
CA GLU A 149 -12.59 -18.84 -5.57
C GLU A 149 -11.90 -18.43 -6.88
N ILE A 150 -11.03 -19.31 -7.38
CA ILE A 150 -10.34 -19.08 -8.65
C ILE A 150 -11.36 -19.33 -9.74
N ILE A 151 -11.90 -18.24 -10.30
CA ILE A 151 -12.76 -18.31 -11.48
C ILE A 151 -11.85 -18.75 -12.63
N ARG A 152 -12.10 -19.93 -13.15
CA ARG A 152 -11.44 -20.47 -14.34
C ARG A 152 -12.39 -20.28 -15.50
N LEU A 153 -11.85 -19.82 -16.62
CA LEU A 153 -12.59 -19.81 -17.87
C LEU A 153 -12.66 -21.27 -18.40
N ASP A 154 -13.81 -21.70 -18.87
CA ASP A 154 -13.93 -22.92 -19.62
C ASP A 154 -13.52 -22.70 -21.10
N ILE A 155 -13.52 -23.78 -21.89
CA ILE A 155 -13.05 -23.74 -23.28
C ILE A 155 -13.92 -22.79 -24.13
N ASP A 156 -15.23 -22.79 -23.90
CA ASP A 156 -16.16 -21.96 -24.65
C ASP A 156 -15.98 -20.47 -24.27
N GLU A 157 -15.77 -20.18 -22.99
CA GLU A 157 -15.48 -18.81 -22.50
C GLU A 157 -14.14 -18.29 -23.04
N VAL A 158 -13.13 -19.15 -23.15
CA VAL A 158 -11.84 -18.81 -23.78
C VAL A 158 -12.03 -18.49 -25.26
N ALA A 159 -12.82 -19.29 -25.99
CA ALA A 159 -13.11 -19.04 -27.40
C ALA A 159 -13.82 -17.68 -27.58
N LEU A 160 -14.86 -17.43 -26.78
CA LEU A 160 -15.58 -16.15 -26.80
C LEU A 160 -14.69 -14.95 -26.47
N LEU A 161 -13.78 -15.12 -25.52
CA LEU A 161 -12.81 -14.07 -25.17
C LEU A 161 -11.87 -13.76 -26.34
N LEU A 162 -11.33 -14.77 -27.00
CA LEU A 162 -10.44 -14.58 -28.15
C LEU A 162 -11.17 -13.97 -29.33
N ASP A 163 -12.41 -14.40 -29.62
CA ASP A 163 -13.25 -13.80 -30.65
C ASP A 163 -13.52 -12.32 -30.37
N GLU A 164 -13.86 -11.96 -29.14
CA GLU A 164 -14.10 -10.55 -28.78
C GLU A 164 -12.80 -9.72 -28.90
N VAL A 165 -11.66 -10.27 -28.56
CA VAL A 165 -10.36 -9.59 -28.72
C VAL A 165 -10.02 -9.39 -30.21
N GLU A 166 -10.46 -10.30 -31.09
CA GLU A 166 -10.25 -10.20 -32.53
C GLU A 166 -11.27 -9.26 -33.17
N GLN A 167 -12.56 -9.39 -32.87
CA GLN A 167 -13.64 -8.67 -33.52
C GLN A 167 -13.95 -7.32 -32.88
N GLY A 168 -13.95 -7.23 -31.57
CA GLY A 168 -14.24 -6.02 -30.81
C GLY A 168 -15.68 -5.55 -30.91
N GLU A 169 -16.64 -6.47 -31.05
CA GLU A 169 -18.05 -6.15 -31.29
C GLU A 169 -18.70 -5.43 -30.11
N LYS A 170 -18.35 -5.84 -28.88
CA LYS A 170 -18.91 -5.28 -27.64
C LYS A 170 -18.23 -4.00 -27.17
N LEU A 171 -17.26 -3.51 -27.92
CA LEU A 171 -16.48 -2.31 -27.56
C LEU A 171 -17.25 -1.03 -27.91
N THR A 172 -17.10 -0.01 -27.08
CA THR A 172 -17.56 1.35 -27.36
C THR A 172 -16.72 1.97 -28.50
N ASP A 173 -17.25 2.98 -29.19
CA ASP A 173 -16.54 3.63 -30.31
C ASP A 173 -15.15 4.15 -29.92
N LYS A 174 -15.01 4.69 -28.70
CA LYS A 174 -13.72 5.12 -28.17
C LYS A 174 -12.77 3.93 -27.99
N GLN A 175 -13.23 2.80 -27.49
CA GLN A 175 -12.43 1.60 -27.33
C GLN A 175 -12.06 0.98 -28.69
N LYS A 176 -12.95 0.99 -29.68
CA LYS A 176 -12.67 0.52 -31.04
C LYS A 176 -11.48 1.22 -31.68
N SER A 177 -11.32 2.52 -31.47
CA SER A 177 -10.18 3.28 -32.00
C SER A 177 -8.81 2.81 -31.46
N TYR A 178 -8.77 2.36 -30.21
CA TYR A 178 -7.57 1.75 -29.61
C TYR A 178 -7.41 0.30 -30.03
N HIS A 179 -8.51 -0.45 -30.04
CA HIS A 179 -8.54 -1.85 -30.43
C HIS A 179 -7.92 -2.08 -31.81
N GLN A 180 -8.25 -1.27 -32.81
CA GLN A 180 -7.68 -1.37 -34.16
C GLN A 180 -6.14 -1.31 -34.17
N LYS A 181 -5.52 -0.60 -33.19
CA LYS A 181 -4.08 -0.47 -33.08
C LYS A 181 -3.43 -1.59 -32.27
N THR A 182 -4.17 -2.23 -31.38
CA THR A 182 -3.60 -3.18 -30.40
C THR A 182 -4.07 -4.61 -30.60
N LYS A 183 -5.11 -4.86 -31.34
CA LYS A 183 -5.79 -6.16 -31.43
C LYS A 183 -4.84 -7.33 -31.77
N VAL A 184 -3.93 -7.14 -32.72
CA VAL A 184 -2.99 -8.20 -33.13
C VAL A 184 -2.02 -8.54 -31.99
N ARG A 185 -1.52 -7.54 -31.30
CA ARG A 185 -0.66 -7.73 -30.13
C ARG A 185 -1.40 -8.41 -29.00
N ASP A 186 -2.60 -7.92 -28.69
CA ASP A 186 -3.41 -8.37 -27.57
C ASP A 186 -3.89 -9.81 -27.80
N LEU A 187 -4.29 -10.13 -29.02
CA LEU A 187 -4.65 -11.50 -29.44
C LEU A 187 -3.43 -12.45 -29.32
N ALA A 188 -2.26 -12.04 -29.84
CA ALA A 188 -1.04 -12.84 -29.74
C ALA A 188 -0.63 -13.12 -28.29
N LEU A 189 -0.71 -12.10 -27.42
CA LEU A 189 -0.40 -12.24 -26.00
C LEU A 189 -1.36 -13.21 -25.29
N LEU A 190 -2.67 -13.04 -25.51
CA LEU A 190 -3.67 -13.93 -24.90
C LEU A 190 -3.57 -15.36 -25.41
N THR A 191 -3.39 -15.56 -26.71
CA THR A 191 -3.19 -16.90 -27.29
C THR A 191 -1.96 -17.58 -26.71
N LEU A 192 -0.85 -16.83 -26.54
CA LEU A 192 0.36 -17.35 -25.93
C LEU A 192 0.12 -17.75 -24.46
N LEU A 193 -0.47 -16.86 -23.65
CA LEU A 193 -0.75 -17.11 -22.23
C LEU A 193 -1.70 -18.29 -22.03
N LEU A 194 -2.80 -18.33 -22.78
CA LEU A 194 -3.78 -19.40 -22.67
C LEU A 194 -3.27 -20.74 -23.23
N GLY A 195 -2.45 -20.72 -24.28
CA GLY A 195 -1.89 -21.93 -24.88
C GLY A 195 -0.72 -22.51 -24.11
N THR A 196 0.04 -21.71 -23.36
CA THR A 196 1.22 -22.19 -22.59
C THR A 196 0.93 -22.38 -21.11
N GLY A 197 -0.19 -21.85 -20.60
CA GLY A 197 -0.53 -21.94 -19.18
C GLY A 197 0.39 -21.11 -18.26
N ILE A 198 1.09 -20.11 -18.80
CA ILE A 198 1.98 -19.19 -18.06
C ILE A 198 1.16 -18.05 -17.43
#